data_7f64afebd3506b4f60af6c0219efb5f4
#
_entry.id   7f64afebd3506b4f60af6c0219efb5f4
#
_cell.length_a   1.000
_cell.length_b   1.000
_cell.length_c   1.000
_cell.angle_alpha   90.00
_cell.angle_beta   90.00
_cell.angle_gamma   90.00
#
_symmetry.space_group_name_H-M   'P 1'
#
loop_
_entity.id
_entity.type
_entity.pdbx_description
1 polymer ?
#
loop_
_entity_poly.entity_id
_entity_poly.type
_entity_poly.pdbx_seq_one_letter_code
_entity_poly.pdbx_strand_id
1 'polypeptide(L)'
;DGTANLDAVDIDGAVQIDAGVTVGVDGTGQDVKFFGDTAGSFLLWDQSDDALELTDSSPIKIGDAGDMQVYHDGTNSYITNSQGALKVATETSGIAITIGHTTSEVTVADNLTVTGTLTLGSNAELTEAELELLDGLTAGTAIASKVVTTDASIDTTGQRNLTISGELDAATLDISGNADI
;
A
#
# COMPACT_ATOMS: atom_id res chain seq x y z
N ASP A 1 51.46 -2.67 23.71
CA ASP A 1 50.31 -2.34 22.90
C ASP A 1 50.69 -2.31 21.42
N GLY A 2 50.81 -3.45 20.81
CA GLY A 2 51.18 -3.58 19.42
C GLY A 2 50.01 -3.91 18.53
N THR A 3 49.94 -3.32 17.33
CA THR A 3 49.05 -3.80 16.26
C THR A 3 49.61 -5.11 15.75
N ALA A 4 48.84 -6.18 15.80
CA ALA A 4 49.19 -7.45 15.15
C ALA A 4 48.79 -7.35 13.66
N ASN A 5 49.78 -7.43 12.77
CA ASN A 5 49.53 -7.59 11.34
C ASN A 5 49.60 -9.09 11.02
N LEU A 6 48.43 -9.65 10.72
CA LEU A 6 48.27 -11.04 10.37
C LEU A 6 47.81 -11.14 8.91
N ASP A 7 48.53 -11.91 8.08
CA ASP A 7 48.16 -12.10 6.66
C ASP A 7 46.90 -12.96 6.50
N ALA A 8 46.71 -13.89 7.42
CA ALA A 8 45.51 -14.72 7.54
C ALA A 8 45.26 -15.12 8.99
N VAL A 9 44.01 -15.21 9.39
CA VAL A 9 43.58 -15.72 10.71
C VAL A 9 42.52 -16.76 10.46
N ASP A 10 42.81 -17.99 10.94
CA ASP A 10 41.85 -19.09 10.93
C ASP A 10 41.57 -19.47 12.41
N ILE A 11 40.30 -19.41 12.81
CA ILE A 11 39.87 -19.63 14.19
C ILE A 11 38.76 -20.68 14.20
N ASP A 12 39.04 -21.88 14.67
CA ASP A 12 38.05 -22.96 14.80
C ASP A 12 37.11 -22.80 16.00
N GLY A 13 37.29 -21.77 16.80
CA GLY A 13 36.51 -21.49 18.01
C GLY A 13 35.66 -20.22 17.95
N ALA A 14 35.00 -19.96 19.05
CA ALA A 14 34.24 -18.69 19.19
C ALA A 14 35.22 -17.52 19.30
N VAL A 15 34.81 -16.38 18.68
CA VAL A 15 35.52 -15.12 18.79
C VAL A 15 34.61 -14.14 19.52
N GLN A 16 35.12 -13.55 20.61
CA GLN A 16 34.50 -12.42 21.30
C GLN A 16 35.32 -11.15 21.05
N ILE A 17 34.66 -10.07 20.63
CA ILE A 17 35.27 -8.77 20.41
C ILE A 17 34.52 -7.76 21.25
N ASP A 18 35.19 -7.21 22.29
CA ASP A 18 34.60 -6.25 23.23
C ASP A 18 34.68 -4.78 22.73
N ALA A 19 35.13 -4.59 21.48
CA ALA A 19 35.26 -3.29 20.84
C ALA A 19 34.65 -3.31 19.43
N GLY A 20 34.78 -2.19 18.71
CA GLY A 20 34.30 -2.09 17.34
C GLY A 20 35.08 -3.00 16.36
N VAL A 21 34.39 -3.46 15.32
CA VAL A 21 34.97 -4.16 14.17
C VAL A 21 34.91 -3.24 12.96
N THR A 22 36.05 -2.99 12.35
CA THR A 22 36.15 -2.29 11.05
C THR A 22 36.69 -3.26 10.02
N VAL A 23 35.95 -3.43 8.93
CA VAL A 23 36.38 -4.30 7.82
C VAL A 23 36.64 -3.42 6.60
N GLY A 24 37.86 -3.48 6.08
CA GLY A 24 38.32 -2.63 4.99
C GLY A 24 38.70 -1.22 5.42
N VAL A 25 38.90 -0.37 4.46
CA VAL A 25 39.17 1.07 4.62
C VAL A 25 38.34 1.88 3.63
N ASP A 26 38.11 3.16 3.90
CA ASP A 26 37.37 4.05 3.00
C ASP A 26 37.96 4.03 1.58
N GLY A 27 37.10 3.79 0.58
CA GLY A 27 37.48 3.64 -0.82
C GLY A 27 38.09 2.28 -1.20
N THR A 28 38.30 1.36 -0.24
CA THR A 28 38.80 -0.01 -0.46
C THR A 28 38.11 -0.95 0.54
N GLY A 29 36.84 -1.21 0.31
CA GLY A 29 36.04 -2.12 1.13
C GLY A 29 36.47 -3.59 1.04
N GLN A 30 35.87 -4.45 1.82
CA GLN A 30 36.03 -5.90 1.76
C GLN A 30 34.68 -6.56 1.96
N ASP A 31 34.49 -7.73 1.35
CA ASP A 31 33.30 -8.53 1.56
C ASP A 31 33.23 -9.08 2.98
N VAL A 32 31.99 -9.09 3.52
CA VAL A 32 31.69 -9.76 4.79
C VAL A 32 30.52 -10.71 4.59
N LYS A 33 30.76 -12.00 4.72
CA LYS A 33 29.75 -13.03 4.48
C LYS A 33 29.44 -13.86 5.72
N PHE A 34 28.15 -14.02 5.99
CA PHE A 34 27.62 -14.90 7.04
C PHE A 34 26.77 -15.99 6.40
N PHE A 35 27.19 -17.25 6.56
CA PHE A 35 26.45 -18.40 6.02
C PHE A 35 25.34 -18.85 6.95
N GLY A 36 24.19 -19.22 6.37
CA GLY A 36 23.14 -19.96 7.05
C GLY A 36 23.46 -21.46 7.11
N ASP A 37 22.60 -22.23 7.79
CA ASP A 37 22.70 -23.68 7.87
C ASP A 37 22.32 -24.37 6.54
N THR A 38 21.44 -23.74 5.78
CA THR A 38 21.04 -24.24 4.45
C THR A 38 22.07 -23.85 3.39
N ALA A 39 22.52 -24.83 2.60
CA ALA A 39 23.45 -24.57 1.51
C ALA A 39 22.89 -23.50 0.54
N GLY A 40 23.69 -22.49 0.25
CA GLY A 40 23.31 -21.36 -0.60
C GLY A 40 22.66 -20.20 0.13
N SER A 41 22.27 -20.33 1.40
CA SER A 41 21.73 -19.23 2.21
C SER A 41 22.83 -18.42 2.87
N PHE A 42 22.86 -17.12 2.63
CA PHE A 42 23.82 -16.21 3.25
C PHE A 42 23.31 -14.77 3.30
N LEU A 43 23.95 -13.98 4.16
CA LEU A 43 23.95 -12.52 4.16
C LEU A 43 25.36 -12.08 3.76
N LEU A 44 25.47 -11.17 2.80
CA LEU A 44 26.73 -10.64 2.29
C LEU A 44 26.68 -9.11 2.31
N TRP A 45 27.69 -8.48 2.90
CA TRP A 45 28.09 -7.15 2.50
C TRP A 45 28.99 -7.31 1.26
N ASP A 46 28.50 -6.93 0.10
CA ASP A 46 29.24 -6.95 -1.16
C ASP A 46 29.90 -5.57 -1.38
N GLN A 47 31.23 -5.55 -1.36
CA GLN A 47 31.98 -4.30 -1.56
C GLN A 47 31.91 -3.80 -3.00
N SER A 48 31.70 -4.65 -3.96
CA SER A 48 31.70 -4.26 -5.38
C SER A 48 30.39 -3.59 -5.79
N ASP A 49 29.30 -3.93 -5.11
CA ASP A 49 27.97 -3.39 -5.35
C ASP A 49 27.55 -2.34 -4.28
N ASP A 50 28.41 -2.10 -3.27
CA ASP A 50 28.10 -1.26 -2.11
C ASP A 50 26.76 -1.65 -1.45
N ALA A 51 26.47 -2.95 -1.38
CA ALA A 51 25.15 -3.47 -1.04
C ALA A 51 25.19 -4.52 0.07
N LEU A 52 24.09 -4.61 0.83
CA LEU A 52 23.81 -5.74 1.71
C LEU A 52 22.87 -6.71 0.97
N GLU A 53 23.37 -7.89 0.68
CA GLU A 53 22.66 -8.91 -0.07
C GLU A 53 22.19 -10.06 0.82
N LEU A 54 20.96 -10.51 0.57
CA LEU A 54 20.41 -11.73 1.13
C LEU A 54 19.95 -12.61 -0.03
N THR A 55 20.19 -13.90 0.08
CA THR A 55 19.73 -14.87 -0.92
C THR A 55 18.22 -15.07 -0.81
N ASP A 56 17.62 -15.62 -1.88
CA ASP A 56 16.20 -15.96 -1.89
C ASP A 56 15.80 -16.79 -0.67
N SER A 57 14.63 -16.49 -0.14
CA SER A 57 14.09 -17.15 1.07
C SER A 57 14.95 -16.98 2.34
N SER A 58 15.85 -15.98 2.36
CA SER A 58 16.64 -15.59 3.54
C SER A 58 16.08 -14.28 4.10
N PRO A 59 15.06 -14.31 4.97
CA PRO A 59 14.37 -13.13 5.43
C PRO A 59 15.15 -12.31 6.45
N ILE A 60 14.99 -10.99 6.40
CA ILE A 60 15.21 -10.14 7.58
C ILE A 60 14.00 -10.33 8.49
N LYS A 61 14.22 -10.84 9.71
CA LYS A 61 13.17 -11.04 10.72
C LYS A 61 13.28 -10.03 11.83
N ILE A 62 12.16 -9.44 12.19
CA ILE A 62 12.04 -8.42 13.24
C ILE A 62 10.97 -8.87 14.24
N GLY A 63 11.24 -8.69 15.53
CA GLY A 63 10.45 -9.21 16.64
C GLY A 63 10.96 -10.55 17.15
N ASP A 64 10.67 -10.88 18.43
CA ASP A 64 11.20 -12.07 19.12
C ASP A 64 10.82 -13.39 18.43
N ALA A 65 9.64 -13.43 17.79
CA ALA A 65 9.18 -14.58 17.01
C ALA A 65 9.36 -14.38 15.49
N GLY A 66 10.04 -13.29 15.05
CA GLY A 66 10.14 -12.91 13.65
C GLY A 66 8.80 -12.50 13.07
N ASP A 67 8.06 -11.68 13.83
CA ASP A 67 6.69 -11.27 13.52
C ASP A 67 6.57 -10.47 12.23
N MET A 68 7.55 -9.61 11.95
CA MET A 68 7.69 -8.93 10.67
C MET A 68 8.84 -9.51 9.88
N GLN A 69 8.66 -9.70 8.58
CA GLN A 69 9.69 -10.22 7.68
C GLN A 69 9.74 -9.43 6.37
N VAL A 70 10.96 -9.25 5.85
CA VAL A 70 11.23 -8.70 4.51
C VAL A 70 12.10 -9.70 3.76
N TYR A 71 11.64 -10.18 2.61
CA TYR A 71 12.36 -11.17 1.81
C TYR A 71 11.88 -11.22 0.35
N HIS A 72 12.66 -11.91 -0.49
CA HIS A 72 12.30 -12.36 -1.84
C HIS A 72 12.29 -13.89 -1.87
N ASP A 73 11.34 -14.51 -2.58
CA ASP A 73 11.22 -15.97 -2.64
C ASP A 73 11.72 -16.59 -3.95
N GLY A 74 12.37 -15.78 -4.79
CA GLY A 74 12.80 -16.15 -6.14
C GLY A 74 11.78 -15.75 -7.22
N THR A 75 10.61 -15.24 -6.82
CA THR A 75 9.54 -14.81 -7.72
C THR A 75 8.96 -13.47 -7.29
N ASN A 76 8.65 -13.31 -6.00
CA ASN A 76 8.00 -12.15 -5.44
C ASN A 76 8.75 -11.59 -4.22
N SER A 77 8.60 -10.29 -4.00
CA SER A 77 9.10 -9.60 -2.81
C SER A 77 7.98 -9.39 -1.80
N TYR A 78 8.30 -9.58 -0.53
CA TYR A 78 7.32 -9.54 0.56
C TYR A 78 7.76 -8.63 1.69
N ILE A 79 6.78 -7.92 2.24
CA ILE A 79 6.80 -7.35 3.59
C ILE A 79 5.61 -7.99 4.31
N THR A 80 5.85 -8.90 5.22
CA THR A 80 4.79 -9.62 5.94
C THR A 80 4.80 -9.30 7.42
N ASN A 81 3.64 -9.40 8.06
CA ASN A 81 3.48 -9.20 9.48
C ASN A 81 2.47 -10.22 10.04
N SER A 82 2.83 -10.94 11.10
CA SER A 82 2.01 -11.98 11.71
C SER A 82 1.35 -11.54 13.03
N GLN A 83 1.78 -10.43 13.60
CA GLN A 83 1.26 -9.91 14.87
C GLN A 83 0.99 -8.42 14.81
N GLY A 84 -0.22 -8.01 15.22
CA GLY A 84 -0.64 -6.61 15.24
C GLY A 84 -0.75 -5.99 13.84
N ALA A 85 -0.79 -4.69 13.75
CA ALA A 85 -0.89 -3.96 12.49
C ALA A 85 0.49 -3.63 11.90
N LEU A 86 0.65 -3.82 10.59
CA LEU A 86 1.76 -3.22 9.85
C LEU A 86 1.44 -1.74 9.60
N LYS A 87 2.19 -0.85 10.21
CA LYS A 87 2.03 0.60 10.05
C LYS A 87 3.10 1.13 9.11
N VAL A 88 2.67 1.59 7.92
CA VAL A 88 3.51 2.34 6.99
C VAL A 88 3.13 3.81 7.15
N ALA A 89 3.98 4.60 7.79
CA ALA A 89 3.67 5.98 8.16
C ALA A 89 4.91 6.87 8.04
N THR A 90 4.67 8.17 7.89
CA THR A 90 5.69 9.22 7.96
C THR A 90 5.62 9.89 9.33
N GLU A 91 6.76 10.21 9.93
CA GLU A 91 6.82 10.87 11.24
C GLU A 91 6.59 12.38 11.14
N THR A 92 6.84 12.95 9.98
CA THR A 92 6.71 14.39 9.73
C THR A 92 5.49 14.68 8.87
N SER A 93 4.69 15.66 9.27
CA SER A 93 3.53 16.14 8.49
C SER A 93 3.95 16.67 7.11
N GLY A 94 3.11 16.43 6.11
CA GLY A 94 3.32 16.90 4.73
C GLY A 94 4.24 16.03 3.87
N ILE A 95 4.73 14.89 4.39
CA ILE A 95 5.47 13.92 3.61
C ILE A 95 4.50 12.89 3.01
N ALA A 96 4.52 12.72 1.69
CA ALA A 96 3.68 11.76 1.01
C ALA A 96 4.25 10.34 1.08
N ILE A 97 3.36 9.34 1.12
CA ILE A 97 3.68 7.93 0.85
C ILE A 97 3.24 7.66 -0.58
N THR A 98 4.17 7.23 -1.45
CA THR A 98 3.88 6.82 -2.81
C THR A 98 3.93 5.31 -2.90
N ILE A 99 2.82 4.69 -3.32
CA ILE A 99 2.72 3.24 -3.52
C ILE A 99 2.45 2.98 -5.01
N GLY A 100 3.31 2.20 -5.64
CA GLY A 100 3.21 1.85 -7.06
C GLY A 100 3.96 2.81 -7.98
N HIS A 101 3.88 2.53 -9.26
CA HIS A 101 4.44 3.30 -10.36
C HIS A 101 3.29 3.78 -11.26
N THR A 102 3.54 4.65 -12.25
CA THR A 102 2.51 5.24 -13.14
C THR A 102 1.62 4.23 -13.88
N THR A 103 2.04 2.99 -13.98
CA THR A 103 1.30 1.88 -14.63
C THR A 103 1.00 0.72 -13.68
N SER A 104 1.24 0.88 -12.38
CA SER A 104 1.01 -0.17 -11.37
C SER A 104 -0.38 -0.01 -10.75
N GLU A 105 -1.01 -1.13 -10.44
CA GLU A 105 -2.24 -1.17 -9.65
C GLU A 105 -1.92 -1.40 -8.17
N VAL A 106 -2.73 -0.81 -7.30
CA VAL A 106 -2.75 -1.11 -5.87
C VAL A 106 -4.03 -1.87 -5.56
N THR A 107 -3.90 -3.16 -5.22
CA THR A 107 -5.03 -3.98 -4.83
C THR A 107 -5.21 -3.94 -3.32
N VAL A 108 -6.39 -3.52 -2.86
CA VAL A 108 -6.81 -3.63 -1.47
C VAL A 108 -7.72 -4.86 -1.37
N ALA A 109 -7.21 -5.92 -0.71
CA ALA A 109 -7.85 -7.24 -0.72
C ALA A 109 -9.18 -7.31 0.07
N ASP A 110 -9.43 -6.36 0.96
CA ASP A 110 -10.64 -6.27 1.76
C ASP A 110 -11.16 -4.82 1.70
N ASN A 111 -11.28 -4.12 2.79
CA ASN A 111 -11.84 -2.77 2.85
C ASN A 111 -10.76 -1.69 2.72
N LEU A 112 -11.04 -0.65 1.94
CA LEU A 112 -10.29 0.59 1.94
C LEU A 112 -11.05 1.61 2.78
N THR A 113 -10.47 2.01 3.92
CA THR A 113 -10.98 3.12 4.72
C THR A 113 -10.21 4.39 4.40
N VAL A 114 -10.90 5.40 3.88
CA VAL A 114 -10.36 6.74 3.64
C VAL A 114 -11.02 7.69 4.64
N THR A 115 -10.24 8.29 5.53
CA THR A 115 -10.75 9.19 6.58
C THR A 115 -10.81 10.66 6.15
N GLY A 116 -10.36 10.98 4.97
CA GLY A 116 -10.36 12.32 4.41
C GLY A 116 -10.94 12.34 3.00
N THR A 117 -10.31 13.07 2.11
CA THR A 117 -10.70 13.17 0.71
C THR A 117 -10.06 12.06 -0.11
N LEU A 118 -10.86 11.37 -0.92
CA LEU A 118 -10.37 10.46 -1.96
C LEU A 118 -10.24 11.26 -3.27
N THR A 119 -9.01 11.44 -3.74
CA THR A 119 -8.74 12.12 -5.01
C THR A 119 -8.57 11.07 -6.12
N LEU A 120 -9.45 11.08 -7.09
CA LEU A 120 -9.44 10.21 -8.25
C LEU A 120 -8.94 10.96 -9.49
N GLY A 121 -7.63 10.92 -9.73
CA GLY A 121 -7.01 11.68 -10.83
C GLY A 121 -6.82 13.17 -10.50
N SER A 122 -6.44 13.96 -11.50
CA SER A 122 -5.98 15.34 -11.28
C SER A 122 -7.07 16.35 -10.88
N ASN A 123 -8.36 16.02 -11.05
CA ASN A 123 -9.47 16.94 -10.77
C ASN A 123 -10.74 16.25 -10.23
N ALA A 124 -10.67 15.00 -9.82
CA ALA A 124 -11.79 14.27 -9.25
C ALA A 124 -11.52 14.02 -7.76
N GLU A 125 -12.18 14.77 -6.92
CA GLU A 125 -12.21 14.56 -5.47
C GLU A 125 -13.60 14.06 -5.10
N LEU A 126 -13.68 12.96 -4.35
CA LEU A 126 -14.89 12.46 -3.74
C LEU A 126 -14.75 12.51 -2.24
N THR A 127 -15.54 13.33 -1.59
CA THR A 127 -15.64 13.32 -0.14
C THR A 127 -16.45 12.11 0.32
N GLU A 128 -16.30 11.72 1.58
CA GLU A 128 -17.11 10.67 2.20
C GLU A 128 -18.62 10.97 2.06
N ALA A 129 -19.03 12.23 2.29
CA ALA A 129 -20.42 12.66 2.16
C ALA A 129 -20.98 12.51 0.73
N GLU A 130 -20.14 12.64 -0.30
CA GLU A 130 -20.55 12.43 -1.70
C GLU A 130 -20.65 10.94 -2.04
N LEU A 131 -19.75 10.10 -1.52
CA LEU A 131 -19.88 8.65 -1.64
C LEU A 131 -21.11 8.10 -0.92
N GLU A 132 -21.46 8.66 0.22
CA GLU A 132 -22.69 8.36 0.96
C GLU A 132 -23.97 8.60 0.11
N LEU A 133 -23.94 9.55 -0.84
CA LEU A 133 -25.07 9.76 -1.75
C LEU A 133 -25.30 8.57 -2.70
N LEU A 134 -24.29 7.73 -2.87
CA LEU A 134 -24.32 6.52 -3.72
C LEU A 134 -24.64 5.24 -2.93
N ASP A 135 -24.60 5.29 -1.60
CA ASP A 135 -24.87 4.12 -0.76
C ASP A 135 -26.36 3.81 -0.66
N GLY A 136 -26.71 2.53 -0.62
CA GLY A 136 -28.08 2.05 -0.45
C GLY A 136 -29.03 2.41 -1.58
N LEU A 137 -28.54 2.74 -2.78
CA LEU A 137 -29.35 3.08 -3.95
C LEU A 137 -30.13 1.87 -4.46
N THR A 138 -31.37 2.11 -4.86
CA THR A 138 -32.17 1.16 -5.65
C THR A 138 -32.38 1.77 -7.04
N ALA A 139 -31.96 1.07 -8.08
CA ALA A 139 -32.08 1.55 -9.46
C ALA A 139 -33.54 1.91 -9.80
N GLY A 140 -33.73 3.06 -10.43
CA GLY A 140 -35.05 3.57 -10.81
C GLY A 140 -35.88 4.17 -9.65
N THR A 141 -35.37 4.20 -8.42
CA THR A 141 -36.11 4.75 -7.27
C THR A 141 -35.41 5.98 -6.72
N ALA A 142 -36.09 7.11 -6.62
CA ALA A 142 -35.61 8.29 -5.94
C ALA A 142 -35.69 8.11 -4.41
N ILE A 143 -34.54 8.22 -3.74
CA ILE A 143 -34.41 8.09 -2.29
C ILE A 143 -34.00 9.46 -1.73
N ALA A 144 -34.58 9.84 -0.58
CA ALA A 144 -34.27 11.11 0.06
C ALA A 144 -32.78 11.26 0.35
N SER A 145 -32.21 12.43 0.05
CA SER A 145 -30.78 12.75 0.24
C SER A 145 -29.80 11.83 -0.51
N LYS A 146 -30.23 11.22 -1.60
CA LYS A 146 -29.38 10.37 -2.47
C LYS A 146 -29.39 10.87 -3.92
N VAL A 147 -28.43 10.38 -4.68
CA VAL A 147 -28.41 10.58 -6.13
C VAL A 147 -29.62 9.86 -6.75
N VAL A 148 -30.28 10.50 -7.71
CA VAL A 148 -31.37 9.87 -8.47
C VAL A 148 -30.74 9.05 -9.59
N THR A 149 -31.03 7.75 -9.59
CA THR A 149 -30.59 6.82 -10.64
C THR A 149 -31.80 6.35 -11.45
N THR A 150 -31.56 5.93 -12.68
CA THR A 150 -32.55 5.23 -13.51
C THR A 150 -32.40 3.72 -13.38
N ASP A 151 -33.46 2.97 -13.67
CA ASP A 151 -33.44 1.53 -13.83
C ASP A 151 -32.93 1.11 -15.25
N ALA A 152 -33.03 -0.17 -15.58
CA ALA A 152 -32.64 -0.73 -16.89
C ALA A 152 -33.48 -0.19 -18.07
N SER A 153 -34.67 0.36 -17.81
CA SER A 153 -35.57 0.97 -18.79
C SER A 153 -35.39 2.50 -18.87
N ILE A 154 -34.43 3.06 -18.09
CA ILE A 154 -34.16 4.50 -17.96
C ILE A 154 -35.33 5.22 -17.23
N ASP A 155 -36.07 4.52 -16.39
CA ASP A 155 -37.16 5.07 -15.61
C ASP A 155 -36.73 5.45 -14.19
N THR A 156 -37.40 6.47 -13.60
CA THR A 156 -37.28 6.84 -12.19
C THR A 156 -38.65 6.93 -11.53
N THR A 157 -38.74 6.52 -10.26
CA THR A 157 -39.96 6.59 -9.46
C THR A 157 -39.69 7.17 -8.07
N GLY A 158 -40.74 7.47 -7.32
CA GLY A 158 -40.62 7.95 -5.93
C GLY A 158 -40.26 9.43 -5.77
N GLN A 159 -40.24 10.19 -6.83
CA GLN A 159 -40.07 11.65 -6.75
C GLN A 159 -41.39 12.31 -6.25
N ARG A 160 -41.33 13.02 -5.12
CA ARG A 160 -42.48 13.67 -4.55
C ARG A 160 -42.85 14.97 -5.31
N ASN A 161 -41.84 15.76 -5.64
CA ASN A 161 -41.99 16.99 -6.41
C ASN A 161 -40.88 17.04 -7.46
N LEU A 162 -41.23 17.40 -8.69
CA LEU A 162 -40.30 17.71 -9.76
C LEU A 162 -40.50 19.17 -10.18
N THR A 163 -39.51 20.03 -10.00
CA THR A 163 -39.53 21.39 -10.47
C THR A 163 -38.59 21.53 -11.65
N ILE A 164 -39.15 21.93 -12.80
CA ILE A 164 -38.39 22.17 -14.04
C ILE A 164 -38.40 23.67 -14.28
N SER A 165 -37.22 24.31 -14.28
CA SER A 165 -37.08 25.74 -14.53
C SER A 165 -36.98 26.12 -16.02
N GLY A 166 -36.95 25.11 -16.90
CA GLY A 166 -36.89 25.25 -18.36
C GLY A 166 -38.03 24.52 -19.04
N GLU A 167 -37.78 24.02 -20.24
CA GLU A 167 -38.75 23.26 -21.03
C GLU A 167 -38.77 21.80 -20.60
N LEU A 168 -39.95 21.17 -20.54
CA LEU A 168 -40.15 19.73 -20.46
C LEU A 168 -40.44 19.22 -21.89
N ASP A 169 -39.47 18.55 -22.50
CA ASP A 169 -39.66 17.84 -23.77
C ASP A 169 -40.04 16.38 -23.46
N ALA A 170 -41.31 16.05 -23.68
CA ALA A 170 -41.85 14.73 -23.45
C ALA A 170 -42.74 14.30 -24.64
N ALA A 171 -42.54 13.08 -25.14
CA ALA A 171 -43.36 12.52 -26.22
C ALA A 171 -44.84 12.38 -25.82
N THR A 172 -45.10 12.07 -24.56
CA THR A 172 -46.45 12.03 -23.94
C THR A 172 -46.37 12.53 -22.51
N LEU A 173 -47.39 13.23 -22.06
CA LEU A 173 -47.60 13.63 -20.68
C LEU A 173 -48.90 13.02 -20.16
N ASP A 174 -48.76 12.09 -19.17
CA ASP A 174 -49.91 11.50 -18.49
C ASP A 174 -50.01 12.09 -17.07
N ILE A 175 -51.14 12.76 -16.78
CA ILE A 175 -51.39 13.37 -15.48
C ILE A 175 -52.61 12.72 -14.86
N SER A 176 -52.35 11.88 -13.82
CA SER A 176 -53.43 11.16 -13.11
C SER A 176 -54.19 12.04 -12.07
N GLY A 177 -53.76 13.28 -11.86
CA GLY A 177 -54.36 14.26 -10.93
C GLY A 177 -54.85 15.55 -11.60
N ASN A 178 -54.99 16.64 -10.83
CA ASN A 178 -55.28 17.95 -11.37
C ASN A 178 -54.06 18.54 -12.06
N ALA A 179 -54.23 19.02 -13.27
CA ALA A 179 -53.25 19.88 -13.94
C ALA A 179 -53.77 21.35 -13.85
N ASP A 180 -53.03 22.18 -13.10
CA ASP A 180 -53.17 23.64 -13.21
C ASP A 180 -52.21 24.11 -14.30
N ILE A 181 -52.76 24.49 -15.47
CA ILE A 181 -51.98 24.99 -16.61
C ILE A 181 -52.23 26.47 -16.76
#